data_aa68e52271c9c20328e7db5ec24372b6
#
_entry.id   aa68e52271c9c20328e7db5ec24372b6
#
_cell.length_a   1.000
_cell.length_b   1.000
_cell.length_c   1.000
_cell.angle_alpha   90.00
_cell.angle_beta   90.00
_cell.angle_gamma   90.00
#
_symmetry.space_group_name_H-M   'P 1'
#
loop_
_entity.id
_entity.type
_entity.pdbx_description
1 polymer ?
#
loop_
_entity_poly.entity_id
_entity_poly.type
_entity_poly.pdbx_seq_one_letter_code
_entity_poly.pdbx_strand_id
1 'polypeptide(L)'
;MKILIGGSPCTHWSIAQTKNRETEASGIGWELFLNYRIARDKYQPDFFLYENNKSMSPAIRAQITAELGVEPVLINSALVSAQNRQRLYWVGKREPDGTYSQVRVEQPEDRGILLRDILETGVAWQERAYCITATEYKGSNVEQTLTKHRRTMVAEPIRIGTIENDAKNQAFDSQQYRVYSPDGKSVTLCGNGGGLGAKTGLYAAPVPVAVPAPVEYEPLHSCDVVITDQNIRRTYKDGSGTAQGYTVTFDDMKAPSVIAGHAHKMKIIEQATGKETPVYEVRGGFITIKGKEYPIKLRDGCYIIRKLTVTECKRLQTVPDTYTFPVSDTQAYKMLGNGWTVDVIAHIMSHFDGLTTELVEVLSMYDGMSCGHIALDKLGVDVTAYYATEIDKYAVQTTQHNYPETVQLGDAFQVRDEEWRPRRAAEVL
;
A
#
# COMPACT_ATOMS: atom_id res chain seq x y z
N MET A 1 -16.91 -4.62 29.77
CA MET A 1 -15.46 -4.31 29.68
C MET A 1 -15.26 -2.96 28.98
N LYS A 2 -14.36 -2.12 29.48
CA LYS A 2 -13.95 -0.84 28.87
C LYS A 2 -12.56 -0.94 28.27
N ILE A 3 -12.39 -0.48 27.02
CA ILE A 3 -11.10 -0.50 26.34
C ILE A 3 -10.75 0.90 25.83
N LEU A 4 -9.52 1.33 26.09
CA LEU A 4 -8.95 2.55 25.49
C LEU A 4 -7.90 2.14 24.46
N ILE A 5 -8.06 2.57 23.25
CA ILE A 5 -7.05 2.40 22.19
C ILE A 5 -6.65 3.76 21.62
N GLY A 6 -5.43 3.86 21.09
CA GLY A 6 -5.02 5.10 20.42
C GLY A 6 -3.55 5.14 20.07
N GLY A 7 -3.20 6.12 19.25
CA GLY A 7 -1.84 6.43 18.87
C GLY A 7 -1.73 7.88 18.47
N SER A 8 -1.08 8.71 19.27
CA SER A 8 -0.94 10.13 18.91
C SER A 8 -0.16 10.29 17.62
N PRO A 9 -0.45 11.31 16.80
CA PRO A 9 0.24 11.57 15.54
C PRO A 9 1.76 11.56 15.69
N CYS A 10 2.44 10.64 15.00
CA CYS A 10 3.88 10.45 15.11
C CYS A 10 4.72 11.45 14.28
N THR A 11 4.08 12.43 13.63
CA THR A 11 4.75 13.38 12.73
C THR A 11 5.86 14.18 13.39
N HIS A 12 5.72 14.50 14.66
CA HIS A 12 6.69 15.27 15.44
C HIS A 12 7.91 14.43 15.89
N TRP A 13 7.76 13.10 16.01
CA TRP A 13 8.79 12.20 16.55
C TRP A 13 9.49 11.32 15.52
N SER A 14 8.91 11.24 14.32
CA SER A 14 9.44 10.39 13.25
C SER A 14 10.76 10.92 12.68
N ILE A 15 11.70 10.02 12.37
CA ILE A 15 12.92 10.35 11.60
C ILE A 15 12.62 10.85 10.17
N ALA A 16 11.40 10.62 9.67
CA ALA A 16 10.97 11.20 8.40
C ALA A 16 10.78 12.73 8.49
N GLN A 17 10.62 13.28 9.69
CA GLN A 17 10.60 14.72 9.93
C GLN A 17 12.03 15.26 9.98
N THR A 18 12.44 15.98 8.94
CA THR A 18 13.79 16.53 8.83
C THR A 18 13.96 17.91 9.48
N LYS A 19 12.84 18.61 9.73
CA LYS A 19 12.80 19.93 10.37
C LYS A 19 11.88 19.86 11.59
N ASN A 20 12.28 20.45 12.70
CA ASN A 20 11.49 20.54 13.93
C ASN A 20 11.09 19.17 14.53
N ARG A 21 11.95 18.15 14.39
CA ARG A 21 11.74 16.87 15.07
C ARG A 21 11.96 17.06 16.57
N GLU A 22 10.94 16.70 17.34
CA GLU A 22 11.03 16.69 18.80
C GLU A 22 11.84 15.45 19.27
N THR A 23 12.76 15.65 20.19
CA THR A 23 13.62 14.59 20.77
C THR A 23 13.44 14.44 22.28
N GLU A 24 12.71 15.35 22.90
CA GLU A 24 12.38 15.39 24.31
C GLU A 24 10.86 15.37 24.51
N ALA A 25 10.42 15.03 25.72
CA ALA A 25 9.01 15.01 26.12
C ALA A 25 8.44 16.44 26.29
N SER A 26 8.40 17.17 25.21
CA SER A 26 7.93 18.56 25.14
C SER A 26 7.36 18.84 23.74
N GLY A 27 6.68 19.98 23.58
CA GLY A 27 6.08 20.38 22.32
C GLY A 27 4.74 19.72 22.04
N ILE A 28 4.23 19.96 20.82
CA ILE A 28 2.87 19.53 20.45
C ILE A 28 2.71 18.00 20.39
N GLY A 29 3.74 17.26 19.99
CA GLY A 29 3.71 15.80 19.98
C GLY A 29 3.51 15.23 21.39
N TRP A 30 4.17 15.83 22.38
CA TRP A 30 4.01 15.47 23.78
C TRP A 30 2.62 15.82 24.31
N GLU A 31 2.09 17.00 23.99
CA GLU A 31 0.74 17.43 24.37
C GLU A 31 -0.34 16.46 23.81
N LEU A 32 -0.16 15.99 22.59
CA LEU A 32 -1.04 14.99 21.99
C LEU A 32 -0.96 13.65 22.73
N PHE A 33 0.21 13.22 23.18
CA PHE A 33 0.34 12.03 24.04
C PHE A 33 -0.34 12.25 25.39
N LEU A 34 -0.15 13.41 26.03
CA LEU A 34 -0.79 13.72 27.31
C LEU A 34 -2.31 13.66 27.24
N ASN A 35 -2.94 14.04 26.11
CA ASN A 35 -4.38 13.89 25.93
C ASN A 35 -4.81 12.41 26.01
N TYR A 36 -4.04 11.49 25.44
CA TYR A 36 -4.30 10.05 25.59
C TYR A 36 -4.19 9.61 27.07
N ARG A 37 -3.14 10.04 27.78
CA ARG A 37 -2.93 9.72 29.19
C ARG A 37 -4.08 10.27 30.05
N ILE A 38 -4.51 11.53 29.82
CA ILE A 38 -5.65 12.14 30.53
C ILE A 38 -6.95 11.37 30.23
N ALA A 39 -7.18 10.97 28.97
CA ALA A 39 -8.33 10.15 28.60
C ALA A 39 -8.31 8.81 29.36
N ARG A 40 -7.16 8.13 29.48
CA ARG A 40 -7.02 6.90 30.25
C ARG A 40 -7.44 7.12 31.72
N ASP A 41 -6.92 8.18 32.35
CA ASP A 41 -7.18 8.45 33.76
C ASP A 41 -8.65 8.80 34.03
N LYS A 42 -9.33 9.45 33.10
CA LYS A 42 -10.77 9.79 33.22
C LYS A 42 -11.70 8.63 32.84
N TYR A 43 -11.39 7.90 31.78
CA TYR A 43 -12.21 6.81 31.28
C TYR A 43 -12.06 5.54 32.11
N GLN A 44 -10.87 5.36 32.75
CA GLN A 44 -10.51 4.23 33.59
C GLN A 44 -10.79 2.87 32.90
N PRO A 45 -10.18 2.61 31.70
CA PRO A 45 -10.42 1.40 30.98
C PRO A 45 -9.89 0.16 31.71
N ASP A 46 -10.51 -1.00 31.49
CA ASP A 46 -10.00 -2.29 31.97
C ASP A 46 -8.72 -2.67 31.26
N PHE A 47 -8.62 -2.35 29.96
CA PHE A 47 -7.42 -2.50 29.14
C PHE A 47 -7.14 -1.25 28.33
N PHE A 48 -5.86 -0.95 28.15
CA PHE A 48 -5.45 0.09 27.20
C PHE A 48 -4.38 -0.40 26.24
N LEU A 49 -4.38 0.17 25.03
CA LEU A 49 -3.37 0.01 23.99
C LEU A 49 -2.97 1.39 23.46
N TYR A 50 -1.70 1.75 23.58
CA TYR A 50 -1.11 2.94 22.98
C TYR A 50 -0.06 2.54 21.95
N GLU A 51 -0.13 3.07 20.74
CA GLU A 51 0.80 2.79 19.64
C GLU A 51 1.62 4.03 19.27
N ASN A 52 2.89 3.83 18.91
CA ASN A 52 3.65 4.86 18.22
C ASN A 52 4.83 4.27 17.42
N ASN A 53 5.50 5.11 16.61
CA ASN A 53 6.59 4.66 15.77
C ASN A 53 7.86 4.30 16.59
N LYS A 54 8.61 3.30 16.09
CA LYS A 54 9.88 2.86 16.70
C LYS A 54 10.94 3.96 16.68
N SER A 55 10.88 4.89 15.74
CA SER A 55 11.94 5.87 15.48
C SER A 55 11.93 7.08 16.41
N MET A 56 11.00 7.16 17.37
CA MET A 56 11.04 8.20 18.40
C MET A 56 12.35 8.17 19.20
N SER A 57 12.71 9.29 19.83
CA SER A 57 13.92 9.33 20.68
C SER A 57 13.80 8.43 21.90
N PRO A 58 14.91 7.89 22.42
CA PRO A 58 14.90 7.11 23.65
C PRO A 58 14.32 7.88 24.86
N ALA A 59 14.54 9.20 24.92
CA ALA A 59 14.02 10.05 26.00
C ALA A 59 12.49 10.10 26.00
N ILE A 60 11.86 10.33 24.83
CA ILE A 60 10.40 10.32 24.68
C ILE A 60 9.84 8.93 25.00
N ARG A 61 10.47 7.87 24.52
CA ARG A 61 10.05 6.49 24.82
C ARG A 61 10.07 6.20 26.31
N ALA A 62 11.15 6.57 27.01
CA ALA A 62 11.27 6.37 28.45
C ALA A 62 10.20 7.14 29.22
N GLN A 63 9.90 8.38 28.80
CA GLN A 63 8.89 9.18 29.46
C GLN A 63 7.47 8.63 29.23
N ILE A 64 7.13 8.18 28.00
CA ILE A 64 5.85 7.50 27.73
C ILE A 64 5.71 6.25 28.61
N THR A 65 6.78 5.46 28.73
CA THR A 65 6.81 4.27 29.57
C THR A 65 6.55 4.63 31.04
N ALA A 66 7.17 5.69 31.55
CA ALA A 66 6.95 6.16 32.95
C ALA A 66 5.49 6.63 33.13
N GLU A 67 4.91 7.38 32.22
CA GLU A 67 3.53 7.87 32.29
C GLU A 67 2.47 6.76 32.18
N LEU A 68 2.73 5.74 31.35
CA LEU A 68 1.80 4.62 31.14
C LEU A 68 1.99 3.50 32.18
N GLY A 69 3.17 3.41 32.83
CA GLY A 69 3.49 2.41 33.84
C GLY A 69 3.78 1.00 33.30
N VAL A 70 3.93 0.85 31.98
CA VAL A 70 4.16 -0.43 31.31
C VAL A 70 5.21 -0.28 30.21
N GLU A 71 6.00 -1.32 29.95
CA GLU A 71 7.01 -1.32 28.89
C GLU A 71 6.40 -1.58 27.51
N PRO A 72 6.93 -0.99 26.42
CA PRO A 72 6.42 -1.24 25.08
C PRO A 72 6.93 -2.57 24.53
N VAL A 73 6.07 -3.28 23.81
CA VAL A 73 6.45 -4.38 22.93
C VAL A 73 6.70 -3.84 21.52
N LEU A 74 7.82 -4.25 20.90
CA LEU A 74 8.10 -3.96 19.49
C LEU A 74 7.55 -5.07 18.61
N ILE A 75 6.64 -4.73 17.69
CA ILE A 75 6.13 -5.68 16.69
C ILE A 75 6.42 -5.16 15.29
N ASN A 76 6.86 -6.07 14.40
CA ASN A 76 6.97 -5.80 12.98
C ASN A 76 5.76 -6.38 12.26
N SER A 77 5.00 -5.53 11.54
CA SER A 77 3.87 -5.98 10.72
C SER A 77 4.25 -7.02 9.68
N ALA A 78 5.55 -7.17 9.35
CA ALA A 78 6.03 -8.21 8.43
C ALA A 78 5.69 -9.63 8.88
N LEU A 79 5.39 -9.85 10.15
CA LEU A 79 4.94 -11.16 10.66
C LEU A 79 3.52 -11.51 10.18
N VAL A 80 2.66 -10.53 9.98
CA VAL A 80 1.24 -10.73 9.62
C VAL A 80 0.85 -10.11 8.28
N SER A 81 1.79 -9.44 7.60
CA SER A 81 1.56 -8.68 6.35
C SER A 81 2.80 -8.69 5.47
N ALA A 82 2.64 -8.34 4.21
CA ALA A 82 3.76 -8.17 3.25
C ALA A 82 4.55 -6.87 3.44
N GLN A 83 4.50 -6.21 4.60
CA GLN A 83 5.07 -4.88 4.82
C GLN A 83 6.03 -4.85 6.01
N ASN A 84 7.23 -4.28 5.83
CA ASN A 84 8.13 -3.95 6.93
C ASN A 84 7.66 -2.66 7.63
N ARG A 85 6.97 -2.81 8.78
CA ARG A 85 6.45 -1.70 9.58
C ARG A 85 6.64 -2.00 11.06
N GLN A 86 7.66 -1.42 11.68
CA GLN A 86 7.99 -1.61 13.09
C GLN A 86 7.33 -0.53 13.94
N ARG A 87 6.58 -0.96 14.98
CA ARG A 87 5.86 -0.08 15.90
C ARG A 87 6.06 -0.53 17.34
N LEU A 88 5.93 0.42 18.25
CA LEU A 88 5.94 0.20 19.69
C LEU A 88 4.51 0.24 20.20
N TYR A 89 4.17 -0.71 21.05
CA TYR A 89 2.86 -0.85 21.67
C TYR A 89 2.98 -0.96 23.18
N TRP A 90 2.37 -0.03 23.91
CA TRP A 90 2.22 -0.08 25.36
C TRP A 90 0.86 -0.66 25.67
N VAL A 91 0.81 -1.77 26.42
CA VAL A 91 -0.41 -2.53 26.64
C VAL A 91 -0.55 -2.81 28.13
N GLY A 92 -1.61 -2.30 28.75
CA GLY A 92 -1.84 -2.41 30.17
C GLY A 92 -3.24 -2.91 30.52
N LYS A 93 -3.31 -3.63 31.64
CA LYS A 93 -4.54 -4.10 32.29
C LYS A 93 -4.71 -3.36 33.62
N ARG A 94 -5.92 -2.92 33.91
CA ARG A 94 -6.24 -2.24 35.17
C ARG A 94 -6.30 -3.22 36.32
N GLU A 95 -5.62 -2.88 37.42
CA GLU A 95 -5.63 -3.65 38.66
C GLU A 95 -6.73 -3.13 39.61
N PRO A 96 -7.12 -3.93 40.63
CA PRO A 96 -8.15 -3.53 41.61
C PRO A 96 -7.85 -2.24 42.36
N ASP A 97 -6.57 -1.91 42.55
CA ASP A 97 -6.13 -0.66 43.20
C ASP A 97 -6.16 0.56 42.26
N GLY A 98 -6.53 0.36 41.00
CA GLY A 98 -6.62 1.41 39.96
C GLY A 98 -5.32 1.66 39.21
N THR A 99 -4.22 0.98 39.57
CA THR A 99 -2.96 1.00 38.78
C THR A 99 -3.10 0.15 37.50
N TYR A 100 -2.07 0.19 36.65
CA TYR A 100 -2.02 -0.64 35.46
C TYR A 100 -0.80 -1.55 35.48
N SER A 101 -1.03 -2.82 35.21
CA SER A 101 0.02 -3.83 35.05
C SER A 101 0.24 -4.15 33.57
N GLN A 102 1.42 -4.70 33.26
CA GLN A 102 1.82 -5.08 31.93
C GLN A 102 0.99 -6.26 31.40
N VAL A 103 0.32 -6.11 30.26
CA VAL A 103 -0.17 -7.25 29.50
C VAL A 103 0.99 -7.86 28.72
N ARG A 104 1.27 -9.14 28.93
CA ARG A 104 2.29 -9.85 28.18
C ARG A 104 1.76 -10.20 26.80
N VAL A 105 2.27 -9.52 25.77
CA VAL A 105 1.94 -9.79 24.37
C VAL A 105 3.12 -10.52 23.72
N GLU A 106 2.86 -11.73 23.22
CA GLU A 106 3.84 -12.49 22.46
C GLU A 106 3.96 -11.98 21.04
N GLN A 107 5.08 -12.30 20.35
CA GLN A 107 5.20 -11.95 18.94
C GLN A 107 4.20 -12.77 18.11
N PRO A 108 3.50 -12.15 17.12
CA PRO A 108 2.67 -12.92 16.20
C PRO A 108 3.50 -13.93 15.41
N GLU A 109 2.89 -15.04 15.06
CA GLU A 109 3.49 -16.03 14.16
C GLU A 109 3.74 -15.41 12.77
N ASP A 110 4.89 -15.72 12.15
CA ASP A 110 5.19 -15.27 10.78
C ASP A 110 4.32 -16.07 9.79
N ARG A 111 3.35 -15.40 9.19
CA ARG A 111 2.45 -15.97 8.18
C ARG A 111 3.10 -16.13 6.80
N GLY A 112 4.34 -15.70 6.62
CA GLY A 112 5.07 -15.81 5.35
C GLY A 112 4.50 -15.00 4.19
N ILE A 113 3.63 -14.01 4.43
CA ILE A 113 2.96 -13.24 3.39
C ILE A 113 3.98 -12.35 2.67
N LEU A 114 4.10 -12.50 1.35
CA LEU A 114 5.03 -11.74 0.51
C LEU A 114 4.29 -10.68 -0.31
N LEU A 115 5.03 -9.70 -0.83
CA LEU A 115 4.46 -8.61 -1.63
C LEU A 115 3.68 -9.14 -2.85
N ARG A 116 4.17 -10.19 -3.52
CA ARG A 116 3.48 -10.82 -4.65
C ARG A 116 2.08 -11.35 -4.30
N ASP A 117 1.85 -11.74 -3.04
CA ASP A 117 0.61 -12.39 -2.61
C ASP A 117 -0.53 -11.38 -2.43
N ILE A 118 -0.22 -10.09 -2.35
CA ILE A 118 -1.20 -9.02 -2.12
C ILE A 118 -1.48 -8.18 -3.38
N LEU A 119 -0.71 -8.37 -4.46
CA LEU A 119 -0.87 -7.60 -5.68
C LEU A 119 -2.19 -7.95 -6.39
N GLU A 120 -2.85 -6.93 -6.93
CA GLU A 120 -3.98 -7.12 -7.85
C GLU A 120 -3.46 -7.55 -9.23
N THR A 121 -2.33 -6.97 -9.65
CA THR A 121 -1.69 -7.26 -10.95
C THR A 121 -0.21 -6.88 -10.88
N GLY A 122 0.57 -7.37 -11.86
CA GLY A 122 1.97 -7.03 -11.97
C GLY A 122 2.89 -7.95 -11.19
N VAL A 123 4.16 -7.60 -11.17
CA VAL A 123 5.24 -8.39 -10.57
C VAL A 123 6.01 -7.53 -9.56
N ALA A 124 6.26 -8.09 -8.39
CA ALA A 124 7.12 -7.48 -7.40
C ALA A 124 8.57 -7.90 -7.60
N TRP A 125 9.51 -6.95 -7.54
CA TRP A 125 10.95 -7.24 -7.55
C TRP A 125 11.57 -7.33 -6.15
N GLN A 126 10.75 -7.17 -5.12
CA GLN A 126 11.12 -7.32 -3.71
C GLN A 126 10.10 -8.20 -2.98
N GLU A 127 10.54 -8.89 -1.96
CA GLU A 127 9.70 -9.84 -1.23
C GLU A 127 8.69 -9.14 -0.31
N ARG A 128 9.12 -8.04 0.31
CA ARG A 128 8.26 -7.27 1.24
C ARG A 128 8.25 -5.79 0.88
N ALA A 129 7.12 -5.17 1.05
CA ALA A 129 6.95 -3.75 0.85
C ALA A 129 7.71 -2.94 1.92
N TYR A 130 8.13 -1.73 1.54
CA TYR A 130 8.52 -0.72 2.52
C TYR A 130 7.29 -0.25 3.29
N CYS A 131 7.51 0.33 4.47
CA CYS A 131 6.43 0.92 5.25
C CYS A 131 5.67 1.98 4.44
N ILE A 132 4.39 1.74 4.18
CA ILE A 132 3.54 2.74 3.53
C ILE A 132 3.37 3.97 4.42
N THR A 133 3.33 5.13 3.81
CA THR A 133 3.27 6.43 4.48
C THR A 133 2.08 7.25 3.98
N ALA A 134 1.69 8.28 4.72
CA ALA A 134 0.63 9.20 4.31
C ALA A 134 0.89 9.90 2.97
N THR A 135 2.11 9.84 2.44
CA THR A 135 2.50 10.42 1.16
C THR A 135 2.57 9.42 0.01
N GLU A 136 2.07 8.20 0.18
CA GLU A 136 2.10 7.12 -0.82
C GLU A 136 1.43 7.52 -2.14
N TYR A 137 0.37 8.35 -2.07
CA TYR A 137 -0.33 8.89 -3.24
C TYR A 137 0.57 9.64 -4.24
N LYS A 138 1.71 10.18 -3.78
CA LYS A 138 2.67 10.91 -4.64
C LYS A 138 3.42 9.98 -5.60
N GLY A 139 3.40 8.66 -5.37
CA GLY A 139 4.27 7.73 -6.08
C GLY A 139 5.76 8.01 -5.83
N SER A 140 6.63 7.42 -6.63
CA SER A 140 8.07 7.64 -6.58
C SER A 140 8.64 7.65 -8.00
N ASN A 141 9.79 8.29 -8.17
CA ASN A 141 10.62 8.07 -9.34
C ASN A 141 11.30 6.70 -9.22
N VAL A 142 11.31 5.91 -10.30
CA VAL A 142 11.87 4.55 -10.34
C VAL A 142 13.32 4.53 -9.86
N GLU A 143 14.14 5.46 -10.31
CA GLU A 143 15.53 5.60 -9.86
C GLU A 143 15.63 5.80 -8.34
N GLN A 144 14.77 6.64 -7.75
CA GLN A 144 14.74 6.85 -6.30
C GLN A 144 14.27 5.61 -5.54
N THR A 145 13.34 4.85 -6.10
CA THR A 145 12.89 3.61 -5.50
C THR A 145 14.03 2.60 -5.43
N LEU A 146 14.80 2.45 -6.52
CA LEU A 146 15.92 1.52 -6.59
C LEU A 146 17.12 1.93 -5.71
N THR A 147 17.34 3.25 -5.53
CA THR A 147 18.52 3.76 -4.80
C THR A 147 18.25 4.13 -3.34
N LYS A 148 17.06 4.62 -3.02
CA LYS A 148 16.71 5.15 -1.67
C LYS A 148 15.77 4.24 -0.89
N HIS A 149 15.21 3.22 -1.51
CA HIS A 149 14.36 2.21 -0.89
C HIS A 149 13.19 2.79 -0.07
N ARG A 150 12.57 3.86 -0.56
CA ARG A 150 11.58 4.61 0.23
C ARG A 150 10.12 4.24 -0.03
N ARG A 151 9.79 3.82 -1.23
CA ARG A 151 8.43 3.48 -1.65
C ARG A 151 8.43 2.20 -2.46
N THR A 152 7.40 1.42 -2.28
CA THR A 152 7.19 0.20 -3.04
C THR A 152 6.54 0.54 -4.37
N MET A 153 7.09 -0.01 -5.44
CA MET A 153 6.51 0.07 -6.78
C MET A 153 6.38 -1.33 -7.37
N VAL A 154 5.51 -1.47 -8.35
CA VAL A 154 5.17 -2.74 -9.01
C VAL A 154 5.44 -2.60 -10.51
N ALA A 155 5.98 -3.65 -11.13
CA ALA A 155 6.19 -3.74 -12.55
C ALA A 155 4.99 -4.43 -13.22
N GLU A 156 4.36 -3.75 -14.18
CA GLU A 156 3.31 -4.33 -15.03
C GLU A 156 3.94 -4.78 -16.34
N PRO A 157 4.02 -6.09 -16.61
CA PRO A 157 4.49 -6.56 -17.91
C PRO A 157 3.50 -6.16 -18.99
N ILE A 158 4.04 -5.62 -20.06
CA ILE A 158 3.24 -5.25 -21.22
C ILE A 158 3.18 -6.39 -22.23
N ARG A 159 2.16 -6.37 -23.10
CA ARG A 159 2.07 -7.30 -24.22
C ARG A 159 3.30 -7.21 -25.12
N ILE A 160 3.91 -8.34 -25.46
CA ILE A 160 5.19 -8.40 -26.17
C ILE A 160 5.04 -8.50 -27.68
N GLY A 161 3.87 -8.81 -28.22
CA GLY A 161 3.73 -8.86 -29.68
C GLY A 161 2.44 -9.54 -30.19
N THR A 162 2.44 -9.79 -31.49
CA THR A 162 1.43 -10.58 -32.21
C THR A 162 2.15 -11.46 -33.22
N ILE A 163 1.74 -12.70 -33.36
CA ILE A 163 2.24 -13.56 -34.45
C ILE A 163 1.59 -13.12 -35.75
N GLU A 164 2.40 -12.78 -36.74
CA GLU A 164 1.93 -12.49 -38.08
C GLU A 164 1.62 -13.78 -38.83
N ASN A 165 0.53 -13.76 -39.60
CA ASN A 165 0.21 -14.87 -40.49
C ASN A 165 0.56 -14.44 -41.92
N ASP A 166 1.68 -14.94 -42.43
CA ASP A 166 2.24 -14.65 -43.75
C ASP A 166 1.28 -14.98 -44.92
N ALA A 167 0.27 -15.85 -44.68
CA ALA A 167 -0.58 -16.33 -45.74
C ALA A 167 -1.63 -15.30 -46.29
N LYS A 168 -1.87 -14.17 -45.56
CA LYS A 168 -2.92 -13.22 -45.94
C LYS A 168 -2.53 -11.75 -45.90
N ASN A 169 -1.29 -11.41 -45.60
CA ASN A 169 -0.79 -10.02 -45.57
C ASN A 169 -1.69 -9.06 -44.75
N GLN A 170 -2.43 -9.56 -43.75
CA GLN A 170 -3.30 -8.81 -42.84
C GLN A 170 -2.85 -9.08 -41.41
N ALA A 171 -2.52 -8.02 -40.72
CA ALA A 171 -2.31 -8.08 -39.27
C ALA A 171 -3.65 -8.43 -38.61
N PHE A 172 -3.80 -9.69 -38.21
CA PHE A 172 -4.97 -10.13 -37.46
C PHE A 172 -4.86 -9.69 -36.01
N ASP A 173 -5.69 -8.76 -35.60
CA ASP A 173 -5.82 -8.34 -34.23
C ASP A 173 -6.71 -9.27 -33.37
N SER A 174 -6.90 -10.47 -33.83
CA SER A 174 -7.63 -11.50 -33.12
C SER A 174 -6.85 -11.94 -31.88
N GLN A 175 -7.54 -12.09 -30.74
CA GLN A 175 -6.97 -12.52 -29.45
C GLN A 175 -6.11 -13.77 -29.56
N GLN A 176 -6.42 -14.68 -30.48
CA GLN A 176 -5.67 -15.93 -30.68
C GLN A 176 -4.24 -15.76 -31.20
N TYR A 177 -3.89 -14.61 -31.77
CA TYR A 177 -2.54 -14.33 -32.29
C TYR A 177 -1.75 -13.37 -31.42
N ARG A 178 -2.33 -12.94 -30.30
CA ARG A 178 -1.68 -12.04 -29.35
C ARG A 178 -0.72 -12.81 -28.47
N VAL A 179 0.49 -12.30 -28.31
CA VAL A 179 1.52 -12.87 -27.43
C VAL A 179 1.63 -12.01 -26.17
N TYR A 180 1.43 -12.61 -25.03
CA TYR A 180 1.47 -11.96 -23.71
C TYR A 180 2.68 -12.42 -22.92
N SER A 181 3.13 -11.59 -21.99
CA SER A 181 4.06 -12.03 -20.96
C SER A 181 3.34 -13.00 -20.01
N PRO A 182 4.00 -14.10 -19.59
CA PRO A 182 3.44 -15.04 -18.63
C PRO A 182 3.27 -14.41 -17.23
N ASP A 183 3.95 -13.30 -16.96
CA ASP A 183 3.90 -12.57 -15.70
C ASP A 183 2.83 -11.46 -15.67
N GLY A 184 2.07 -11.28 -16.78
CA GLY A 184 0.98 -10.30 -16.90
C GLY A 184 -0.39 -10.87 -16.59
N LYS A 185 -1.44 -10.01 -16.69
CA LYS A 185 -2.83 -10.45 -16.57
C LYS A 185 -3.15 -11.51 -17.62
N SER A 186 -3.81 -12.59 -17.20
CA SER A 186 -4.38 -13.55 -18.15
C SER A 186 -5.49 -12.87 -18.96
N VAL A 187 -5.60 -13.23 -20.25
CA VAL A 187 -6.74 -12.83 -21.06
C VAL A 187 -8.00 -13.57 -20.58
N THR A 188 -9.17 -12.97 -20.83
CA THR A 188 -10.45 -13.60 -20.55
C THR A 188 -10.54 -14.95 -21.25
N LEU A 189 -10.82 -16.01 -20.52
CA LEU A 189 -11.08 -17.33 -21.06
C LEU A 189 -12.40 -17.29 -21.86
N CYS A 190 -12.32 -17.58 -23.16
CA CYS A 190 -13.52 -17.69 -24.00
C CYS A 190 -14.03 -19.14 -24.02
N GLY A 191 -15.30 -19.33 -23.87
CA GLY A 191 -15.95 -20.63 -24.13
C GLY A 191 -15.59 -21.11 -25.54
N ASN A 192 -15.26 -22.39 -25.73
CA ASN A 192 -14.72 -23.00 -26.97
C ASN A 192 -13.25 -22.66 -27.29
N GLY A 193 -12.43 -22.32 -26.30
CA GLY A 193 -10.97 -22.25 -26.45
C GLY A 193 -10.38 -23.65 -26.62
N GLY A 194 -10.05 -24.07 -27.83
CA GLY A 194 -9.36 -25.30 -28.13
C GLY A 194 -8.43 -25.14 -29.33
N GLY A 195 -7.35 -25.92 -29.42
CA GLY A 195 -6.32 -25.82 -30.44
C GLY A 195 -5.20 -24.82 -30.09
N LEU A 196 -4.30 -24.55 -31.03
CA LEU A 196 -3.13 -23.67 -30.87
C LEU A 196 -3.52 -22.25 -30.45
N GLY A 197 -3.76 -22.04 -29.15
CA GLY A 197 -4.08 -20.73 -28.57
C GLY A 197 -5.40 -20.09 -29.03
N ALA A 198 -6.27 -20.85 -29.71
CA ALA A 198 -7.49 -20.33 -30.30
C ALA A 198 -8.35 -19.58 -29.29
N LYS A 199 -8.53 -18.28 -29.49
CA LYS A 199 -9.32 -17.34 -28.71
C LYS A 199 -8.82 -16.98 -27.30
N THR A 200 -7.73 -17.57 -26.79
CA THR A 200 -7.21 -17.27 -25.44
C THR A 200 -5.90 -16.50 -25.43
N GLY A 201 -5.29 -16.24 -26.61
CA GLY A 201 -3.98 -15.63 -26.71
C GLY A 201 -2.83 -16.61 -26.44
N LEU A 202 -1.63 -16.20 -26.80
CA LEU A 202 -0.40 -16.96 -26.63
C LEU A 202 0.44 -16.33 -25.52
N TYR A 203 1.20 -17.16 -24.78
CA TYR A 203 2.15 -16.69 -23.78
C TYR A 203 3.56 -17.04 -24.22
N ALA A 204 4.45 -16.03 -24.25
CA ALA A 204 5.86 -16.29 -24.49
C ALA A 204 6.50 -16.82 -23.20
N ALA A 205 6.73 -18.13 -23.12
CA ALA A 205 7.60 -18.70 -22.13
C ALA A 205 9.05 -18.55 -22.59
N PRO A 206 10.03 -18.24 -21.71
CA PRO A 206 11.43 -18.32 -22.06
C PRO A 206 11.77 -19.78 -22.40
N VAL A 207 12.05 -20.04 -23.67
CA VAL A 207 12.67 -21.30 -24.06
C VAL A 207 14.14 -21.17 -23.65
N PRO A 208 14.75 -22.16 -22.98
CA PRO A 208 16.21 -22.19 -22.80
C PRO A 208 16.80 -22.38 -24.20
N VAL A 209 17.13 -21.29 -24.87
CA VAL A 209 17.87 -21.35 -26.15
C VAL A 209 19.34 -21.44 -25.82
N ALA A 210 19.96 -22.52 -26.24
CA ALA A 210 21.39 -22.54 -26.46
C ALA A 210 21.74 -21.35 -27.37
N VAL A 211 22.60 -20.45 -26.87
CA VAL A 211 22.93 -19.18 -27.52
C VAL A 211 23.52 -19.46 -28.90
N PRO A 212 22.87 -19.11 -30.02
CA PRO A 212 23.56 -19.02 -31.29
C PRO A 212 24.47 -17.80 -31.27
N ALA A 213 25.59 -17.89 -31.95
CA ALA A 213 26.59 -16.83 -32.11
C ALA A 213 25.90 -15.52 -32.57
N PRO A 214 26.45 -14.35 -32.20
CA PRO A 214 25.84 -13.05 -32.50
C PRO A 214 25.74 -12.86 -34.03
N VAL A 215 24.53 -12.71 -34.52
CA VAL A 215 24.26 -12.22 -35.87
C VAL A 215 24.41 -10.72 -35.83
N GLU A 216 25.39 -10.15 -36.54
CA GLU A 216 25.52 -8.73 -36.75
C GLU A 216 24.30 -8.23 -37.54
N TYR A 217 23.44 -7.46 -36.86
CA TYR A 217 22.35 -6.71 -37.52
C TYR A 217 22.82 -5.28 -37.78
N GLU A 218 22.69 -4.83 -39.01
CA GLU A 218 22.82 -3.40 -39.30
C GLU A 218 21.86 -2.57 -38.45
N PRO A 219 22.33 -1.42 -37.90
CA PRO A 219 21.49 -0.59 -37.05
C PRO A 219 20.33 -0.01 -37.85
N LEU A 220 19.12 -0.44 -37.55
CA LEU A 220 17.91 0.21 -38.04
C LEU A 220 17.91 1.68 -37.57
N HIS A 221 17.57 2.58 -38.48
CA HIS A 221 17.53 4.01 -38.24
C HIS A 221 16.80 4.35 -36.91
N SER A 222 17.35 5.30 -36.14
CA SER A 222 16.76 5.73 -34.87
C SER A 222 15.37 6.33 -35.12
N CYS A 223 14.34 5.71 -34.59
CA CYS A 223 12.97 6.20 -34.64
C CYS A 223 12.38 6.30 -33.23
N ASP A 224 11.61 7.34 -32.99
CA ASP A 224 10.83 7.47 -31.78
C ASP A 224 9.49 6.74 -31.99
N VAL A 225 9.09 5.92 -31.00
CA VAL A 225 7.80 5.22 -31.03
C VAL A 225 6.84 5.99 -30.14
N VAL A 226 5.82 6.58 -30.73
CA VAL A 226 4.73 7.26 -30.01
C VAL A 226 3.53 6.33 -29.99
N ILE A 227 3.09 6.00 -28.78
CA ILE A 227 1.89 5.20 -28.53
C ILE A 227 0.76 6.17 -28.23
N THR A 228 -0.26 6.19 -29.07
CA THR A 228 -1.51 6.90 -28.82
C THR A 228 -2.58 5.88 -28.46
N ASP A 229 -3.71 6.30 -27.91
CA ASP A 229 -4.83 5.42 -27.54
C ASP A 229 -5.48 4.68 -28.73
N GLN A 230 -5.14 5.03 -29.96
CA GLN A 230 -5.60 4.32 -31.16
C GLN A 230 -4.51 3.54 -31.88
N ASN A 231 -3.26 4.03 -31.89
CA ASN A 231 -2.16 3.35 -32.58
C ASN A 231 -0.76 3.78 -32.12
N ILE A 232 0.22 2.92 -32.36
CA ILE A 232 1.64 3.23 -32.28
C ILE A 232 2.12 3.60 -33.67
N ARG A 233 2.73 4.77 -33.83
CA ARG A 233 3.39 5.20 -35.06
C ARG A 233 4.88 5.35 -34.84
N ARG A 234 5.65 4.86 -35.80
CA ARG A 234 7.06 5.16 -35.92
C ARG A 234 7.26 6.46 -36.67
N THR A 235 7.97 7.40 -36.10
CA THR A 235 8.39 8.62 -36.78
C THR A 235 9.90 8.61 -36.90
N TYR A 236 10.42 8.84 -38.12
CA TYR A 236 11.87 8.96 -38.32
C TYR A 236 12.34 10.36 -37.84
N LYS A 237 13.55 10.44 -37.24
CA LYS A 237 14.12 11.70 -36.77
C LYS A 237 14.44 12.71 -37.88
N ASP A 238 14.60 12.25 -39.09
CA ASP A 238 14.93 13.06 -40.26
C ASP A 238 13.72 13.68 -40.94
N GLY A 239 12.51 13.44 -40.43
CA GLY A 239 11.27 13.96 -41.03
C GLY A 239 10.87 13.26 -42.30
N SER A 240 11.53 12.15 -42.71
CA SER A 240 11.29 11.46 -44.00
C SER A 240 9.99 10.67 -44.06
N GLY A 241 9.13 10.77 -43.07
CA GLY A 241 7.79 10.18 -43.06
C GLY A 241 7.54 9.18 -41.94
N THR A 242 6.34 8.62 -41.94
CA THR A 242 5.93 7.53 -41.03
C THR A 242 6.19 6.18 -41.71
N ALA A 243 6.93 5.29 -41.03
CA ALA A 243 7.06 3.92 -41.50
C ALA A 243 5.68 3.25 -41.57
N GLN A 244 5.29 2.82 -42.78
CA GLN A 244 4.13 1.93 -42.91
C GLN A 244 4.43 0.63 -42.16
N GLY A 245 3.60 0.28 -41.20
CA GLY A 245 3.63 -1.09 -40.82
C GLY A 245 3.25 -1.50 -39.41
N TYR A 246 3.08 -0.63 -38.42
CA TYR A 246 2.60 -1.12 -37.12
C TYR A 246 1.58 -0.14 -36.52
N THR A 247 0.31 -0.44 -36.74
CA THR A 247 -0.79 0.20 -36.02
C THR A 247 -1.10 -0.66 -34.79
N VAL A 248 -1.04 -0.08 -33.60
CA VAL A 248 -1.43 -0.72 -32.39
C VAL A 248 -2.60 0.04 -31.80
N THR A 249 -3.71 -0.63 -31.64
CA THR A 249 -4.89 -0.05 -30.98
C THR A 249 -4.84 -0.24 -29.49
N PHE A 250 -5.19 0.79 -28.74
CA PHE A 250 -5.00 0.86 -27.30
C PHE A 250 -5.96 -0.01 -26.49
N ASP A 251 -7.13 -0.30 -26.99
CA ASP A 251 -8.04 -1.25 -26.33
C ASP A 251 -7.37 -2.61 -26.10
N ASP A 252 -6.23 -2.82 -26.74
CA ASP A 252 -5.48 -4.06 -26.73
C ASP A 252 -4.05 -3.95 -26.22
N MET A 253 -3.54 -2.75 -25.87
CA MET A 253 -2.17 -2.53 -25.38
C MET A 253 -1.10 -3.30 -26.19
N LYS A 254 -1.10 -3.15 -27.50
CA LYS A 254 -0.11 -3.80 -28.38
C LYS A 254 1.19 -3.00 -28.41
N ALA A 255 2.22 -3.45 -27.71
CA ALA A 255 3.57 -2.98 -28.00
C ALA A 255 4.08 -3.69 -29.27
N PRO A 256 4.70 -3.00 -30.24
CA PRO A 256 5.43 -3.66 -31.31
C PRO A 256 6.56 -4.51 -30.71
N SER A 257 7.01 -5.51 -31.47
CA SER A 257 8.20 -6.27 -31.07
C SER A 257 9.31 -5.29 -30.68
N VAL A 258 9.68 -5.28 -29.42
CA VAL A 258 10.69 -4.35 -28.92
C VAL A 258 12.03 -4.84 -29.39
N ILE A 259 12.61 -4.15 -30.37
CA ILE A 259 14.00 -4.39 -30.76
C ILE A 259 14.86 -3.97 -29.60
N ALA A 260 15.74 -4.88 -29.19
CA ALA A 260 16.66 -4.67 -28.08
C ALA A 260 17.32 -3.27 -28.10
N GLY A 261 17.26 -2.56 -26.99
CA GLY A 261 17.87 -1.24 -26.81
C GLY A 261 16.97 -0.02 -27.12
N HIS A 262 15.70 -0.21 -27.52
CA HIS A 262 14.81 0.91 -27.84
C HIS A 262 13.68 1.15 -26.83
N ALA A 263 13.52 0.31 -25.81
CA ALA A 263 12.44 0.45 -24.82
C ALA A 263 12.48 1.79 -24.06
N HIS A 264 13.67 2.38 -23.88
CA HIS A 264 13.82 3.68 -23.22
C HIS A 264 13.21 4.87 -23.99
N LYS A 265 12.82 4.66 -25.24
CA LYS A 265 12.14 5.65 -26.09
C LYS A 265 10.64 5.39 -26.21
N MET A 266 10.15 4.28 -25.64
CA MET A 266 8.72 3.95 -25.67
C MET A 266 8.00 4.71 -24.56
N LYS A 267 6.86 5.28 -24.90
CA LYS A 267 5.97 5.95 -23.96
C LYS A 267 4.54 5.58 -24.31
N ILE A 268 3.72 5.38 -23.29
CA ILE A 268 2.28 5.26 -23.44
C ILE A 268 1.69 6.64 -23.17
N ILE A 269 0.93 7.15 -24.14
CA ILE A 269 0.27 8.47 -24.03
C ILE A 269 -1.22 8.22 -23.88
N GLU A 270 -1.77 8.58 -22.74
CA GLU A 270 -3.23 8.58 -22.54
C GLU A 270 -3.84 9.77 -23.31
N GLN A 271 -4.66 9.50 -24.33
CA GLN A 271 -5.25 10.54 -25.17
C GLN A 271 -6.11 11.51 -24.37
N ALA A 272 -6.86 11.03 -23.38
CA ALA A 272 -7.74 11.87 -22.57
C ALA A 272 -6.98 12.90 -21.70
N THR A 273 -5.74 12.61 -21.32
CA THR A 273 -4.96 13.42 -20.37
C THR A 273 -3.65 13.92 -20.92
N GLY A 274 -3.20 13.40 -22.07
CA GLY A 274 -1.86 13.66 -22.63
C GLY A 274 -0.72 13.13 -21.75
N LYS A 275 -1.03 12.28 -20.77
CA LYS A 275 -0.06 11.77 -19.80
C LYS A 275 0.81 10.69 -20.42
N GLU A 276 2.11 10.92 -20.38
CA GLU A 276 3.11 9.96 -20.83
C GLU A 276 3.53 9.03 -19.70
N THR A 277 3.39 7.72 -19.90
CA THR A 277 3.89 6.69 -18.98
C THR A 277 5.12 6.02 -19.60
N PRO A 278 6.30 6.12 -18.97
CA PRO A 278 7.52 5.54 -19.52
C PRO A 278 7.47 4.00 -19.46
N VAL A 279 7.99 3.37 -20.51
CA VAL A 279 8.24 1.92 -20.56
C VAL A 279 9.70 1.67 -20.27
N TYR A 280 9.97 0.72 -19.41
CA TYR A 280 11.30 0.32 -18.98
C TYR A 280 11.64 -1.08 -19.52
N GLU A 281 12.83 -1.23 -20.08
CA GLU A 281 13.38 -2.54 -20.47
C GLU A 281 14.24 -3.10 -19.33
N VAL A 282 13.98 -4.35 -18.99
CA VAL A 282 14.84 -5.15 -18.10
C VAL A 282 15.59 -6.17 -18.95
N ARG A 283 16.90 -6.23 -18.80
CA ARG A 283 17.77 -7.16 -19.52
C ARG A 283 18.89 -7.66 -18.60
N GLY A 284 19.06 -8.98 -18.54
CA GLY A 284 20.09 -9.60 -17.71
C GLY A 284 20.02 -9.23 -16.23
N GLY A 285 18.80 -8.95 -15.72
CA GLY A 285 18.59 -8.51 -14.33
C GLY A 285 18.94 -7.03 -14.07
N PHE A 286 19.03 -6.20 -15.12
CA PHE A 286 19.25 -4.76 -15.01
C PHE A 286 18.18 -3.96 -15.72
N ILE A 287 17.82 -2.81 -15.15
CA ILE A 287 16.96 -1.78 -15.73
C ILE A 287 17.77 -0.52 -16.04
N THR A 288 17.63 0.01 -17.25
CA THR A 288 18.34 1.23 -17.66
C THR A 288 17.47 2.46 -17.46
N ILE A 289 17.94 3.42 -16.66
CA ILE A 289 17.25 4.68 -16.39
C ILE A 289 18.21 5.84 -16.70
N LYS A 290 17.86 6.67 -17.66
CA LYS A 290 18.69 7.82 -18.09
C LYS A 290 20.13 7.43 -18.45
N GLY A 291 20.32 6.28 -19.08
CA GLY A 291 21.64 5.77 -19.48
C GLY A 291 22.47 5.13 -18.37
N LYS A 292 21.90 4.95 -17.17
CA LYS A 292 22.54 4.27 -16.05
C LYS A 292 21.79 2.98 -15.72
N GLU A 293 22.54 1.91 -15.48
CA GLU A 293 22.00 0.59 -15.14
C GLU A 293 21.82 0.44 -13.62
N TYR A 294 20.70 -0.19 -13.25
CA TYR A 294 20.37 -0.52 -11.85
C TYR A 294 19.97 -2.00 -11.78
N PRO A 295 20.48 -2.75 -10.81
CA PRO A 295 20.08 -4.15 -10.64
C PRO A 295 18.61 -4.24 -10.18
N ILE A 296 17.86 -5.19 -10.76
CA ILE A 296 16.46 -5.43 -10.43
C ILE A 296 16.15 -6.93 -10.54
N LYS A 297 15.32 -7.46 -9.62
CA LYS A 297 14.90 -8.86 -9.62
C LYS A 297 13.62 -9.04 -10.43
N LEU A 298 13.70 -8.75 -11.72
CA LEU A 298 12.64 -9.01 -12.71
C LEU A 298 13.21 -9.86 -13.84
N ARG A 299 12.36 -10.60 -14.52
CA ARG A 299 12.72 -11.28 -15.77
C ARG A 299 12.97 -10.27 -16.87
N ASP A 300 13.72 -10.68 -17.90
CA ASP A 300 13.91 -9.85 -19.07
C ASP A 300 12.57 -9.56 -19.75
N GLY A 301 12.36 -8.30 -20.12
CA GLY A 301 11.09 -7.84 -20.69
C GLY A 301 10.87 -6.35 -20.57
N CYS A 302 9.72 -5.88 -21.03
CA CYS A 302 9.31 -4.49 -20.96
C CYS A 302 8.20 -4.30 -19.95
N TYR A 303 8.33 -3.25 -19.12
CA TYR A 303 7.46 -3.00 -17.97
C TYR A 303 7.05 -1.54 -17.88
N ILE A 304 5.81 -1.32 -17.43
CA ILE A 304 5.39 -0.06 -16.82
C ILE A 304 5.59 -0.20 -15.32
N ILE A 305 6.20 0.78 -14.70
CA ILE A 305 6.40 0.78 -13.25
C ILE A 305 5.41 1.73 -12.60
N ARG A 306 4.55 1.19 -11.74
CA ARG A 306 3.48 1.90 -11.05
C ARG A 306 3.62 1.86 -9.52
N LYS A 307 2.98 2.79 -8.86
CA LYS A 307 2.75 2.71 -7.40
C LYS A 307 1.76 1.59 -7.06
N LEU A 308 1.71 1.20 -5.81
CA LEU A 308 0.65 0.32 -5.30
C LEU A 308 -0.72 0.97 -5.47
N THR A 309 -1.75 0.16 -5.69
CA THR A 309 -3.14 0.61 -5.68
C THR A 309 -3.65 0.83 -4.25
N VAL A 310 -4.81 1.46 -4.08
CA VAL A 310 -5.47 1.60 -2.77
C VAL A 310 -5.78 0.22 -2.19
N THR A 311 -6.25 -0.74 -3.01
CA THR A 311 -6.53 -2.12 -2.60
C THR A 311 -5.27 -2.83 -2.11
N GLU A 312 -4.16 -2.71 -2.84
CA GLU A 312 -2.89 -3.28 -2.42
C GLU A 312 -2.39 -2.66 -1.10
N CYS A 313 -2.58 -1.35 -0.90
CA CYS A 313 -2.29 -0.68 0.36
C CYS A 313 -3.23 -1.12 1.50
N LYS A 314 -4.53 -1.40 1.22
CA LYS A 314 -5.44 -2.02 2.21
C LYS A 314 -4.89 -3.38 2.67
N ARG A 315 -4.52 -4.24 1.72
CA ARG A 315 -3.97 -5.57 2.01
C ARG A 315 -2.67 -5.50 2.79
N LEU A 316 -1.80 -4.51 2.53
CA LEU A 316 -0.61 -4.25 3.35
C LEU A 316 -0.93 -3.86 4.80
N GLN A 317 -2.03 -3.15 5.03
CA GLN A 317 -2.51 -2.84 6.38
C GLN A 317 -3.47 -3.89 6.94
N THR A 318 -3.65 -5.01 6.23
CA THR A 318 -4.58 -6.10 6.57
C THR A 318 -6.02 -5.62 6.79
N VAL A 319 -6.39 -4.52 6.12
CA VAL A 319 -7.75 -4.00 6.04
C VAL A 319 -8.54 -4.86 5.04
N PRO A 320 -9.75 -5.32 5.34
CA PRO A 320 -10.58 -6.12 4.43
C PRO A 320 -10.85 -5.40 3.10
N ASP A 321 -10.88 -6.15 2.00
CA ASP A 321 -11.22 -5.59 0.68
C ASP A 321 -12.64 -5.00 0.63
N THR A 322 -13.54 -5.43 1.54
CA THR A 322 -14.90 -4.90 1.71
C THR A 322 -14.94 -3.50 2.36
N TYR A 323 -13.89 -3.10 3.08
CA TYR A 323 -13.81 -1.77 3.66
C TYR A 323 -13.67 -0.72 2.57
N THR A 324 -14.54 0.28 2.52
CA THR A 324 -14.63 1.25 1.43
C THR A 324 -14.22 2.67 1.84
N PHE A 325 -13.73 3.43 0.87
CA PHE A 325 -13.33 4.81 1.05
C PHE A 325 -14.26 5.73 0.23
N PRO A 326 -15.25 6.43 0.83
CA PRO A 326 -16.12 7.37 0.13
C PRO A 326 -15.44 8.72 -0.13
N VAL A 327 -14.13 8.69 -0.38
CA VAL A 327 -13.25 9.85 -0.56
C VAL A 327 -12.28 9.58 -1.72
N SER A 328 -11.50 10.61 -2.11
CA SER A 328 -10.51 10.42 -3.19
C SER A 328 -9.38 9.45 -2.78
N ASP A 329 -8.78 8.79 -3.76
CA ASP A 329 -7.62 7.91 -3.55
C ASP A 329 -6.50 8.59 -2.76
N THR A 330 -6.26 9.89 -2.99
CA THR A 330 -5.26 10.66 -2.24
C THR A 330 -5.53 10.62 -0.73
N GLN A 331 -6.79 10.76 -0.32
CA GLN A 331 -7.19 10.69 1.09
C GLN A 331 -7.14 9.25 1.61
N ALA A 332 -7.55 8.27 0.79
CA ALA A 332 -7.43 6.85 1.13
C ALA A 332 -5.97 6.46 1.40
N TYR A 333 -5.02 6.82 0.51
CA TYR A 333 -3.59 6.59 0.74
C TYR A 333 -3.08 7.27 2.03
N LYS A 334 -3.54 8.49 2.32
CA LYS A 334 -3.18 9.21 3.54
C LYS A 334 -3.61 8.45 4.80
N MET A 335 -4.87 8.03 4.84
CA MET A 335 -5.42 7.26 5.96
C MET A 335 -4.74 5.91 6.12
N LEU A 336 -4.53 5.16 5.03
CA LEU A 336 -3.82 3.88 5.06
C LEU A 336 -2.37 4.03 5.53
N GLY A 337 -1.67 5.10 5.12
CA GLY A 337 -0.30 5.38 5.55
C GLY A 337 -0.18 5.73 7.03
N ASN A 338 -1.18 6.44 7.59
CA ASN A 338 -1.26 6.79 9.00
C ASN A 338 -1.87 5.66 9.85
N GLY A 339 -2.72 4.82 9.26
CA GLY A 339 -3.44 3.76 9.95
C GLY A 339 -2.55 2.64 10.49
N TRP A 340 -3.15 1.80 11.30
CA TRP A 340 -2.52 0.61 11.88
C TRP A 340 -2.56 -0.58 10.91
N THR A 341 -1.65 -1.53 11.10
CA THR A 341 -1.82 -2.88 10.55
C THR A 341 -2.81 -3.62 11.42
N VAL A 342 -4.02 -3.83 10.91
CA VAL A 342 -5.18 -4.31 11.67
C VAL A 342 -4.91 -5.64 12.37
N ASP A 343 -4.25 -6.59 11.69
CA ASP A 343 -3.96 -7.92 12.27
C ASP A 343 -2.96 -7.86 13.43
N VAL A 344 -2.09 -6.83 13.50
CA VAL A 344 -1.26 -6.61 14.69
C VAL A 344 -2.11 -6.14 15.86
N ILE A 345 -3.06 -5.23 15.62
CA ILE A 345 -3.98 -4.75 16.67
C ILE A 345 -4.87 -5.87 17.16
N ALA A 346 -5.45 -6.66 16.24
CA ALA A 346 -6.24 -7.83 16.60
C ALA A 346 -5.42 -8.84 17.41
N HIS A 347 -4.17 -9.12 17.01
CA HIS A 347 -3.28 -9.99 17.78
C HIS A 347 -3.03 -9.46 19.18
N ILE A 348 -2.76 -8.16 19.36
CA ILE A 348 -2.57 -7.58 20.69
C ILE A 348 -3.83 -7.69 21.53
N MET A 349 -4.99 -7.31 20.97
CA MET A 349 -6.26 -7.35 21.67
C MET A 349 -6.70 -8.78 22.04
N SER A 350 -6.31 -9.80 21.28
CA SER A 350 -6.61 -11.19 21.62
C SER A 350 -6.00 -11.64 22.97
N HIS A 351 -5.08 -10.86 23.55
CA HIS A 351 -4.52 -11.06 24.88
C HIS A 351 -5.31 -10.34 26.00
N PHE A 352 -6.44 -9.71 25.67
CA PHE A 352 -7.33 -9.09 26.66
C PHE A 352 -8.30 -10.15 27.20
N ASP A 353 -8.12 -10.53 28.46
CA ASP A 353 -8.97 -11.53 29.10
C ASP A 353 -10.45 -11.11 29.05
N GLY A 354 -11.33 -11.99 28.60
CA GLY A 354 -12.77 -11.73 28.51
C GLY A 354 -13.23 -10.94 27.28
N LEU A 355 -12.33 -10.53 26.37
CA LEU A 355 -12.64 -9.66 25.23
C LEU A 355 -13.79 -10.17 24.35
N THR A 356 -13.85 -11.49 24.08
CA THR A 356 -14.87 -12.10 23.21
C THR A 356 -16.08 -12.64 23.96
N THR A 357 -16.10 -12.51 25.27
CA THR A 357 -17.19 -13.04 26.13
C THR A 357 -17.95 -11.96 26.89
N GLU A 358 -17.43 -10.75 26.94
CA GLU A 358 -18.05 -9.60 27.59
C GLU A 358 -18.55 -8.58 26.56
N LEU A 359 -19.55 -7.80 26.93
CA LEU A 359 -19.94 -6.60 26.19
C LEU A 359 -18.85 -5.52 26.32
N VAL A 360 -18.43 -4.95 25.20
CA VAL A 360 -17.28 -4.07 25.15
C VAL A 360 -17.69 -2.63 24.81
N GLU A 361 -17.19 -1.68 25.59
CA GLU A 361 -17.25 -0.24 25.31
C GLU A 361 -15.83 0.25 24.96
N VAL A 362 -15.70 0.96 23.87
CA VAL A 362 -14.39 1.40 23.33
C VAL A 362 -14.29 2.91 23.29
N LEU A 363 -13.18 3.45 23.77
CA LEU A 363 -12.74 4.81 23.48
C LEU A 363 -11.49 4.74 22.59
N SER A 364 -11.61 5.27 21.37
CA SER A 364 -10.50 5.36 20.41
C SER A 364 -10.01 6.79 20.30
N MET A 365 -8.76 7.03 20.70
CA MET A 365 -8.11 8.33 20.61
C MET A 365 -7.30 8.42 19.32
N TYR A 366 -7.54 9.48 18.52
CA TYR A 366 -6.91 9.64 17.20
C TYR A 366 -7.29 8.50 16.23
N ASP A 367 -8.57 8.22 16.14
CA ASP A 367 -9.15 7.03 15.54
C ASP A 367 -8.78 6.81 14.06
N GLY A 368 -8.58 7.90 13.32
CA GLY A 368 -8.29 7.82 11.89
C GLY A 368 -9.44 7.17 11.13
N MET A 369 -9.16 6.08 10.42
CA MET A 369 -10.12 5.28 9.66
C MET A 369 -10.67 4.09 10.45
N SER A 370 -10.69 4.15 11.77
CA SER A 370 -11.21 3.09 12.67
C SER A 370 -10.55 1.72 12.54
N CYS A 371 -9.23 1.68 12.40
CA CYS A 371 -8.49 0.41 12.38
C CYS A 371 -8.73 -0.44 13.63
N GLY A 372 -9.00 0.19 14.78
CA GLY A 372 -9.35 -0.51 16.02
C GLY A 372 -10.69 -1.21 15.92
N HIS A 373 -11.71 -0.59 15.33
CA HIS A 373 -13.02 -1.19 15.08
C HIS A 373 -12.90 -2.40 14.14
N ILE A 374 -12.17 -2.25 13.03
CA ILE A 374 -11.89 -3.37 12.11
C ILE A 374 -11.22 -4.55 12.84
N ALA A 375 -10.32 -4.28 13.78
CA ALA A 375 -9.64 -5.32 14.54
C ALA A 375 -10.61 -6.05 15.49
N LEU A 376 -11.54 -5.34 16.13
CA LEU A 376 -12.58 -5.90 16.98
C LEU A 376 -13.56 -6.78 16.18
N ASP A 377 -13.99 -6.31 14.99
CA ASP A 377 -14.80 -7.11 14.07
C ASP A 377 -14.13 -8.44 13.68
N LYS A 378 -12.83 -8.38 13.36
CA LYS A 378 -12.06 -9.59 13.04
C LYS A 378 -12.00 -10.60 14.20
N LEU A 379 -12.08 -10.12 15.42
CA LEU A 379 -12.08 -10.95 16.64
C LEU A 379 -13.49 -11.40 17.03
N GLY A 380 -14.54 -10.91 16.36
CA GLY A 380 -15.93 -11.20 16.69
C GLY A 380 -16.36 -10.63 18.05
N VAL A 381 -15.85 -9.44 18.41
CA VAL A 381 -16.14 -8.77 19.68
C VAL A 381 -17.49 -8.06 19.61
N ASP A 382 -18.32 -8.24 20.64
CA ASP A 382 -19.61 -7.55 20.77
C ASP A 382 -19.40 -6.12 21.33
N VAL A 383 -19.33 -5.14 20.44
CA VAL A 383 -19.08 -3.73 20.77
C VAL A 383 -20.41 -3.01 20.98
N THR A 384 -20.69 -2.61 22.22
CA THR A 384 -21.93 -1.88 22.60
C THR A 384 -21.87 -0.39 22.35
N ALA A 385 -20.68 0.19 22.41
CA ALA A 385 -20.43 1.61 22.10
C ALA A 385 -18.99 1.81 21.64
N TYR A 386 -18.83 2.58 20.57
CA TYR A 386 -17.50 2.98 20.07
C TYR A 386 -17.44 4.50 19.98
N TYR A 387 -16.61 5.09 20.82
CA TYR A 387 -16.36 6.53 20.89
C TYR A 387 -15.02 6.84 20.21
N ALA A 388 -15.00 7.84 19.32
CA ALA A 388 -13.82 8.19 18.56
C ALA A 388 -13.47 9.67 18.69
N THR A 389 -12.22 10.01 18.98
CA THR A 389 -11.71 11.36 18.75
C THR A 389 -10.97 11.42 17.42
N GLU A 390 -11.43 12.27 16.51
CA GLU A 390 -10.82 12.51 15.20
C GLU A 390 -11.22 13.89 14.69
N ILE A 391 -10.30 14.59 14.01
CA ILE A 391 -10.51 15.93 13.45
C ILE A 391 -10.40 15.96 11.91
N ASP A 392 -9.77 14.95 11.30
CA ASP A 392 -9.72 14.87 9.84
C ASP A 392 -11.09 14.49 9.29
N LYS A 393 -11.74 15.45 8.64
CA LYS A 393 -13.09 15.26 8.07
C LYS A 393 -13.22 14.06 7.12
N TYR A 394 -12.14 13.69 6.42
CA TYR A 394 -12.14 12.55 5.51
C TYR A 394 -12.05 11.22 6.25
N ALA A 395 -11.32 11.19 7.37
CA ALA A 395 -11.29 10.06 8.28
C ALA A 395 -12.65 9.86 8.94
N VAL A 396 -13.23 10.93 9.52
CA VAL A 396 -14.60 10.92 10.08
C VAL A 396 -15.62 10.45 9.04
N GLN A 397 -15.59 10.98 7.81
CA GLN A 397 -16.49 10.57 6.73
C GLN A 397 -16.34 9.07 6.41
N THR A 398 -15.10 8.55 6.39
CA THR A 398 -14.81 7.15 6.10
C THR A 398 -15.28 6.24 7.24
N THR A 399 -15.03 6.61 8.48
CA THR A 399 -15.55 5.91 9.66
C THR A 399 -17.06 5.85 9.65
N GLN A 400 -17.76 6.99 9.51
CA GLN A 400 -19.22 7.03 9.50
C GLN A 400 -19.85 6.25 8.34
N HIS A 401 -19.14 6.10 7.23
CA HIS A 401 -19.60 5.29 6.10
C HIS A 401 -19.56 3.79 6.40
N ASN A 402 -18.49 3.31 7.06
CA ASN A 402 -18.32 1.89 7.38
C ASN A 402 -18.93 1.51 8.73
N TYR A 403 -18.94 2.43 9.69
CA TYR A 403 -19.42 2.28 11.08
C TYR A 403 -20.27 3.47 11.49
N PRO A 404 -21.54 3.56 11.00
CA PRO A 404 -22.42 4.71 11.25
C PRO A 404 -22.78 4.89 12.74
N GLU A 405 -22.65 3.84 13.55
CA GLU A 405 -22.90 3.84 15.00
C GLU A 405 -21.77 4.47 15.81
N THR A 406 -20.60 4.72 15.22
CA THR A 406 -19.47 5.35 15.91
C THR A 406 -19.83 6.76 16.38
N VAL A 407 -19.64 7.02 17.67
CA VAL A 407 -19.89 8.32 18.29
C VAL A 407 -18.65 9.20 18.15
N GLN A 408 -18.70 10.21 17.29
CA GLN A 408 -17.59 11.15 17.08
C GLN A 408 -17.54 12.19 18.21
N LEU A 409 -16.44 12.21 18.95
CA LEU A 409 -16.17 13.14 20.04
C LEU A 409 -15.37 14.39 19.61
N GLY A 410 -14.89 14.42 18.34
CA GLY A 410 -14.15 15.55 17.79
C GLY A 410 -12.69 15.63 18.29
N ASP A 411 -12.26 16.82 18.70
CA ASP A 411 -10.86 17.07 19.04
C ASP A 411 -10.45 16.40 20.36
N ALA A 412 -9.36 15.66 20.32
CA ALA A 412 -8.77 15.01 21.48
C ALA A 412 -8.39 15.99 22.63
N PHE A 413 -8.17 17.26 22.33
CA PHE A 413 -7.91 18.28 23.35
C PHE A 413 -9.09 18.52 24.30
N GLN A 414 -10.31 18.17 23.90
CA GLN A 414 -11.50 18.27 24.75
C GLN A 414 -11.41 17.40 26.02
N VAL A 415 -10.57 16.35 26.02
CA VAL A 415 -10.35 15.52 27.22
C VAL A 415 -9.84 16.33 28.44
N ARG A 416 -9.32 17.54 28.22
CA ARG A 416 -8.83 18.44 29.28
C ARG A 416 -9.93 19.17 30.03
N ASP A 417 -11.13 19.23 29.46
CA ASP A 417 -12.30 19.77 30.15
C ASP A 417 -12.62 18.89 31.38
N GLU A 418 -12.83 19.50 32.56
CA GLU A 418 -13.06 18.77 33.82
C GLU A 418 -14.26 17.83 33.75
N GLU A 419 -15.32 18.24 33.06
CA GLU A 419 -16.55 17.48 32.93
C GLU A 419 -16.51 16.47 31.75
N TRP A 420 -15.44 16.46 30.95
CA TRP A 420 -15.36 15.61 29.80
C TRP A 420 -15.46 14.12 30.16
N ARG A 421 -16.32 13.42 29.47
CA ARG A 421 -16.45 11.96 29.43
C ARG A 421 -17.09 11.54 28.10
N PRO A 422 -16.81 10.35 27.58
CA PRO A 422 -17.49 9.85 26.38
C PRO A 422 -18.99 9.69 26.69
N ARG A 423 -19.86 10.30 25.87
CA ARG A 423 -21.31 10.25 25.99
C ARG A 423 -21.94 10.12 24.61
N ARG A 424 -23.08 9.42 24.53
CA ARG A 424 -23.93 9.46 23.34
C ARG A 424 -24.63 10.82 23.25
N ALA A 425 -24.89 11.30 22.02
CA ALA A 425 -25.58 12.58 21.82
C ALA A 425 -26.96 12.67 22.55
N ALA A 426 -27.62 11.52 22.74
CA ALA A 426 -28.89 11.43 23.47
C ALA A 426 -28.76 11.60 25.01
N GLU A 427 -27.53 11.61 25.55
CA GLU A 427 -27.29 11.79 27.00
C GLU A 427 -26.90 13.21 27.36
N VAL A 428 -26.99 14.15 26.39
CA VAL A 428 -26.63 15.57 26.55
C VAL A 428 -27.89 16.45 26.74
N LEU A 429 -29.06 15.85 26.88
CA LEU A 429 -30.35 16.58 27.16
C LEU A 429 -30.70 16.52 28.62
#